data_40ee2793cbb44a8b4dcba8afa2747e0a
#
_entry.id   40ee2793cbb44a8b4dcba8afa2747e0a
#
_cell.length_a   1.000
_cell.length_b   1.000
_cell.length_c   1.000
_cell.angle_alpha   90.00
_cell.angle_beta   90.00
_cell.angle_gamma   90.00
#
_symmetry.space_group_name_H-M   'P 1'
#
loop_
_entity.id
_entity.type
_entity.pdbx_description
1 polymer ?
#
loop_
_entity_poly.entity_id
_entity_poly.type
_entity_poly.pdbx_seq_one_letter_code
_entity_poly.pdbx_strand_id
1 'polypeptide(L)'
;MPPRTLLRHHPPKLLNTAKRQRRVSFRFASSEPGSSFRCRLDRRPLRPCASPRAYAVGLGRHVVRIAAVDAAGNADRTPATFRFRLVRRR
;
A
#
# COMPACT_ATOMS: atom_id res chain seq x y z
N MET A 1 5.83 14.20 -17.29
CA MET A 1 5.46 14.31 -15.86
C MET A 1 5.40 12.95 -15.22
N PRO A 2 5.91 12.78 -14.01
CA PRO A 2 5.73 11.51 -13.29
C PRO A 2 4.24 11.25 -13.03
N PRO A 3 3.84 9.99 -12.97
CA PRO A 3 2.45 9.65 -12.63
C PRO A 3 2.18 9.96 -11.17
N ARG A 4 0.91 10.10 -10.83
CA ARG A 4 0.45 10.21 -9.45
C ARG A 4 -0.22 8.91 -9.03
N THR A 5 0.11 8.46 -7.84
CA THR A 5 -0.51 7.27 -7.25
C THR A 5 -1.77 7.70 -6.50
N LEU A 6 -2.89 7.09 -6.85
CA LEU A 6 -4.19 7.41 -6.25
C LEU A 6 -4.62 6.23 -5.38
N LEU A 7 -4.64 6.43 -4.07
CA LEU A 7 -5.07 5.40 -3.12
C LEU A 7 -6.60 5.43 -3.02
N ARG A 8 -7.25 4.38 -3.55
CA ARG A 8 -8.72 4.32 -3.69
C ARG A 8 -9.40 3.63 -2.52
N HIS A 9 -8.72 2.65 -1.91
CA HIS A 9 -9.25 1.93 -0.75
C HIS A 9 -8.09 1.55 0.15
N HIS A 10 -8.31 1.69 1.44
CA HIS A 10 -7.34 1.32 2.47
C HIS A 10 -8.08 0.93 3.74
N PRO A 11 -7.43 0.18 4.65
CA PRO A 11 -8.04 -0.10 5.95
C PRO A 11 -8.13 1.17 6.81
N PRO A 12 -8.91 1.14 7.90
CA PRO A 12 -8.84 2.21 8.89
C PRO A 12 -7.42 2.32 9.48
N LYS A 13 -7.07 3.50 9.99
CA LYS A 13 -5.76 3.74 10.60
C LYS A 13 -5.57 2.93 11.88
N LEU A 14 -6.63 2.61 12.58
CA LEU A 14 -6.60 1.75 13.76
C LEU A 14 -7.49 0.55 13.51
N LEU A 15 -6.88 -0.64 13.59
CA LEU A 15 -7.55 -1.91 13.35
C LEU A 15 -7.49 -2.77 14.58
N ASN A 16 -8.55 -3.56 14.78
CA ASN A 16 -8.64 -4.55 15.84
C ASN A 16 -8.65 -5.95 15.25
N THR A 17 -8.08 -6.90 15.98
CA THR A 17 -8.18 -8.31 15.64
C THR A 17 -8.26 -9.15 16.89
N ALA A 18 -9.02 -10.25 16.84
CA ALA A 18 -9.02 -11.24 17.90
C ALA A 18 -7.81 -12.18 17.80
N LYS A 19 -7.11 -12.14 16.68
CA LYS A 19 -5.94 -12.98 16.38
C LYS A 19 -4.67 -12.14 16.44
N ARG A 20 -3.53 -12.77 16.15
CA ARG A 20 -2.24 -12.08 16.11
C ARG A 20 -1.93 -11.47 14.75
N GLN A 21 -2.73 -11.78 13.76
CA GLN A 21 -2.56 -11.31 12.38
C GLN A 21 -3.89 -10.92 11.81
N ARG A 22 -3.84 -10.04 10.83
CA ARG A 22 -5.01 -9.67 10.05
C ARG A 22 -4.60 -9.38 8.62
N ARG A 23 -5.47 -9.72 7.68
CA ARG A 23 -5.30 -9.36 6.28
C ARG A 23 -5.85 -7.97 6.04
N VAL A 24 -5.05 -7.13 5.38
CA VAL A 24 -5.44 -5.77 4.97
C VAL A 24 -5.32 -5.67 3.46
N SER A 25 -6.17 -4.85 2.85
CA SER A 25 -6.22 -4.73 1.40
C SER A 25 -6.19 -3.27 0.99
N PHE A 26 -5.51 -3.01 -0.13
CA PHE A 26 -5.37 -1.68 -0.71
C PHE A 26 -5.77 -1.73 -2.18
N ARG A 27 -6.51 -0.72 -2.60
CA ARG A 27 -6.83 -0.49 -4.01
C ARG A 27 -6.23 0.84 -4.42
N PHE A 28 -5.65 0.87 -5.59
CA PHE A 28 -4.95 2.05 -6.08
C PHE A 28 -5.01 2.13 -7.60
N ALA A 29 -4.76 3.32 -8.09
CA ALA A 29 -4.73 3.62 -9.52
C ALA A 29 -3.64 4.64 -9.80
N SER A 30 -3.35 4.88 -11.07
CA SER A 30 -2.42 5.91 -11.51
C SER A 30 -3.17 6.98 -12.28
N SER A 31 -2.66 8.21 -12.23
CA SER A 31 -3.15 9.30 -13.05
C SER A 31 -2.83 9.11 -14.54
N GLU A 32 -1.86 8.22 -14.86
CA GLU A 32 -1.43 7.97 -16.24
C GLU A 32 -1.82 6.56 -16.67
N PRO A 33 -2.48 6.39 -17.83
CA PRO A 33 -2.78 5.07 -18.37
C PRO A 33 -1.49 4.31 -18.71
N GLY A 34 -1.53 2.98 -18.62
CA GLY A 34 -0.38 2.14 -18.92
C GLY A 34 0.67 2.11 -17.81
N SER A 35 0.36 2.61 -16.61
CA SER A 35 1.25 2.57 -15.48
C SER A 35 1.30 1.18 -14.85
N SER A 36 2.46 0.84 -14.30
CA SER A 36 2.62 -0.27 -13.36
C SER A 36 2.79 0.29 -11.96
N PHE A 37 2.90 -0.61 -10.97
CA PHE A 37 3.00 -0.21 -9.57
C PHE A 37 4.09 -0.99 -8.86
N ARG A 38 4.66 -0.36 -7.84
CA ARG A 38 5.56 -0.99 -6.88
C ARG A 38 5.04 -0.73 -5.49
N CYS A 39 5.02 -1.78 -4.67
CA CYS A 39 4.50 -1.71 -3.30
C CYS A 39 5.55 -2.17 -2.31
N ARG A 40 5.46 -1.63 -1.10
CA ARG A 40 6.30 -2.01 0.02
C ARG A 40 5.51 -1.99 1.31
N LEU A 41 5.62 -3.07 2.08
CA LEU A 41 5.12 -3.12 3.44
C LEU A 41 6.31 -2.95 4.38
N ASP A 42 6.25 -1.93 5.24
CA ASP A 42 7.27 -1.64 6.25
C ASP A 42 8.66 -1.47 5.62
N ARG A 43 9.65 -2.23 6.06
CA ARG A 43 11.03 -2.15 5.57
C ARG A 43 11.36 -3.15 4.47
N ARG A 44 10.37 -3.86 3.97
CA ARG A 44 10.60 -4.83 2.89
C ARG A 44 11.00 -4.10 1.60
N PRO A 45 11.69 -4.81 0.68
CA PRO A 45 12.03 -4.18 -0.59
C PRO A 45 10.79 -3.76 -1.38
N LEU A 46 10.92 -2.67 -2.14
CA LEU A 46 9.91 -2.22 -3.08
C LEU A 46 9.84 -3.21 -4.24
N ARG A 47 8.67 -3.80 -4.47
CA ARG A 47 8.48 -4.85 -5.47
C ARG A 47 7.30 -4.54 -6.38
N PRO A 48 7.30 -5.07 -7.62
CA PRO A 48 6.14 -4.96 -8.49
C PRO A 48 4.89 -5.49 -7.79
N CYS A 49 3.79 -4.80 -7.99
CA CYS A 49 2.50 -5.17 -7.42
C CYS A 49 1.38 -4.72 -8.33
N ALA A 50 0.16 -5.17 -8.05
CA ALA A 50 -1.05 -4.79 -8.77
C ALA A 50 -2.17 -4.55 -7.77
N SER A 51 -3.13 -3.71 -8.17
CA SER A 51 -4.33 -3.44 -7.38
C SER A 51 -5.41 -4.49 -7.67
N PRO A 52 -6.09 -5.04 -6.67
CA PRO A 52 -5.85 -4.83 -5.25
C PRO A 52 -4.64 -5.58 -4.73
N ARG A 53 -4.00 -5.04 -3.71
CA ARG A 53 -2.89 -5.70 -3.05
C ARG A 53 -3.22 -5.93 -1.58
N ALA A 54 -3.11 -7.17 -1.13
CA ALA A 54 -3.37 -7.55 0.24
C ALA A 54 -2.08 -7.95 0.95
N TYR A 55 -2.03 -7.70 2.25
CA TYR A 55 -0.93 -8.11 3.11
C TYR A 55 -1.48 -8.75 4.37
N ALA A 56 -0.82 -9.80 4.83
CA ALA A 56 -1.03 -10.31 6.18
C ALA A 56 -0.07 -9.57 7.11
N VAL A 57 -0.62 -8.85 8.09
CA VAL A 57 0.18 -8.02 9.00
C VAL A 57 0.01 -8.51 10.43
N GLY A 58 1.10 -8.43 11.20
CA GLY A 58 1.09 -8.73 12.62
C GLY A 58 0.64 -7.53 13.45
N LEU A 59 0.62 -7.71 14.78
CA LEU A 59 0.28 -6.62 15.69
C LEU A 59 1.35 -5.53 15.62
N GLY A 60 0.93 -4.28 15.84
CA GLY A 60 1.81 -3.14 15.89
C GLY A 60 1.55 -2.13 14.78
N ARG A 61 2.53 -1.25 14.59
CA ARG A 61 2.47 -0.19 13.58
C ARG A 61 3.05 -0.65 12.26
N HIS A 62 2.38 -0.23 11.17
CA HIS A 62 2.79 -0.58 9.82
C HIS A 62 2.71 0.62 8.90
N VAL A 63 3.51 0.59 7.84
CA VAL A 63 3.43 1.56 6.76
C VAL A 63 3.46 0.83 5.41
N VAL A 64 2.54 1.21 4.52
CA VAL A 64 2.49 0.71 3.16
C VAL A 64 2.79 1.86 2.23
N ARG A 65 3.69 1.64 1.27
CA ARG A 65 3.99 2.60 0.20
C ARG A 65 3.66 1.98 -1.14
N ILE A 66 3.02 2.78 -1.98
CA ILE A 66 2.63 2.38 -3.31
C ILE A 66 3.07 3.49 -4.27
N ALA A 67 3.87 3.11 -5.26
CA ALA A 67 4.38 4.05 -6.25
C ALA A 67 3.92 3.62 -7.63
N ALA A 68 3.25 4.51 -8.34
CA ALA A 68 2.95 4.32 -9.76
C ALA A 68 4.21 4.57 -10.58
N VAL A 69 4.38 3.78 -11.65
CA VAL A 69 5.48 3.92 -12.59
C VAL A 69 4.88 3.99 -13.98
N ASP A 70 5.16 5.04 -14.74
CA ASP A 70 4.61 5.20 -16.08
C ASP A 70 5.27 4.26 -17.10
N ALA A 71 4.76 4.26 -18.33
CA ALA A 71 5.26 3.39 -19.39
C ALA A 71 6.73 3.67 -19.74
N ALA A 72 7.21 4.88 -19.50
CA ALA A 72 8.60 5.27 -19.75
C ALA A 72 9.54 4.96 -18.58
N GLY A 73 9.02 4.38 -17.49
CA GLY A 73 9.81 4.03 -16.32
C GLY A 73 9.95 5.13 -15.28
N ASN A 74 9.20 6.23 -15.40
CA ASN A 74 9.23 7.31 -14.42
C ASN A 74 8.34 6.95 -13.24
N ALA A 75 8.92 6.96 -12.04
CA ALA A 75 8.20 6.65 -10.82
C ALA A 75 7.60 7.92 -10.19
N ASP A 76 6.46 7.76 -9.50
CA ASP A 76 5.87 8.82 -8.70
C ASP A 76 6.87 9.28 -7.64
N ARG A 77 7.16 10.57 -7.63
CA ARG A 77 8.10 11.17 -6.66
C ARG A 77 7.49 11.31 -5.26
N THR A 78 6.16 11.25 -5.19
CA THR A 78 5.43 11.34 -3.93
C THR A 78 4.51 10.13 -3.80
N PRO A 79 5.08 8.93 -3.59
CA PRO A 79 4.27 7.71 -3.54
C PRO A 79 3.21 7.81 -2.45
N ALA A 80 2.10 7.10 -2.66
CA ALA A 80 1.06 7.00 -1.66
C ALA A 80 1.62 6.25 -0.45
N THR A 81 1.49 6.87 0.73
CA THR A 81 1.99 6.29 1.98
C THR A 81 0.84 6.21 2.95
N PHE A 82 0.58 5.02 3.47
CA PHE A 82 -0.48 4.82 4.44
C PHE A 82 0.07 4.16 5.70
N ARG A 83 -0.15 4.81 6.84
CA ARG A 83 0.26 4.32 8.17
C ARG A 83 -0.95 3.85 8.94
N PHE A 84 -0.83 2.68 9.56
CA PHE A 84 -1.90 2.10 10.35
C PHE A 84 -1.33 1.29 11.51
N ARG A 85 -2.21 0.93 12.42
CA ARG A 85 -1.83 0.15 13.60
C ARG A 85 -2.84 -0.96 13.81
N LEU A 86 -2.34 -2.17 14.06
CA LEU A 86 -3.15 -3.32 14.41
C LEU A 86 -2.99 -3.64 15.88
N VAL A 87 -4.09 -3.65 16.62
CA VAL A 87 -4.12 -3.97 18.03
C VAL A 87 -4.95 -5.23 18.26
N ARG A 88 -4.55 -6.01 19.26
CA ARG A 88 -5.29 -7.21 19.62
C ARG A 88 -6.49 -6.82 20.48
N ARG A 89 -7.67 -7.25 20.05
CA ARG A 89 -8.89 -7.09 20.80
C ARG A 89 -8.95 -8.17 21.88
N ARG A 90 -9.30 -7.76 23.08
CA ARG A 90 -9.51 -8.67 24.20
C ARG A 90 -10.93 -9.20 24.25
#